data_5d290cbed0b081947af12f2716b16b94
#
_entry.id   5d290cbed0b081947af12f2716b16b94
#
_cell.length_a   1.000
_cell.length_b   1.000
_cell.length_c   1.000
_cell.angle_alpha   90.00
_cell.angle_beta   90.00
_cell.angle_gamma   90.00
#
_symmetry.space_group_name_H-M   'P 1'
#
loop_
_entity.id
_entity.type
_entity.pdbx_description
1 polymer ?
#
loop_
_entity_poly.entity_id
_entity_poly.type
_entity_poly.pdbx_seq_one_letter_code
_entity_poly.pdbx_strand_id
1 'polypeptide(L)'
;MEIKYLETVIAVADNLSYSRAAAQINCSQPSVSRQVSIVENELGSPIFIHVKGGRVELTEFGRSALPVIRELIYGFSYLQDSSMQKKVSSFINFKLGIYKGPFAFSPKEKLILGMAENHPEIALTISECRKNDAVAEIRAGNMDAALLYRAFYKREPGIIEEEADDIIFKELFIKVPSIAMPKDHPFARNKEISFADLKYQDIIMNVDITRIGKNNLSVQHEGFLRSCQKYGFIPRVKVVTDSPDTDIRNSALLTNGWMYPTFVPKSMNNDNIALIPIKDPIYYAKYYLLTPKMRRPGTNIVEKFLVDTLTRNDSSCTVIENA
;
A
#
# COMPACT_ATOMS: atom_id res chain seq x y z
N MET A 1 -27.67 8.30 -20.16
CA MET A 1 -26.83 7.08 -20.05
C MET A 1 -27.38 6.19 -18.96
N GLU A 2 -27.55 4.89 -19.21
CA GLU A 2 -28.03 3.92 -18.22
C GLU A 2 -26.85 3.18 -17.60
N ILE A 3 -26.93 2.88 -16.29
CA ILE A 3 -25.88 2.13 -15.58
C ILE A 3 -25.57 0.79 -16.26
N LYS A 4 -26.60 0.11 -16.77
CA LYS A 4 -26.45 -1.14 -17.51
C LYS A 4 -25.52 -1.01 -18.73
N TYR A 5 -25.46 0.15 -19.38
CA TYR A 5 -24.54 0.36 -20.50
C TYR A 5 -23.10 0.52 -20.02
N LEU A 6 -22.90 1.10 -18.83
CA LEU A 6 -21.58 1.16 -18.18
C LEU A 6 -21.08 -0.24 -17.80
N GLU A 7 -21.96 -1.11 -17.27
CA GLU A 7 -21.64 -2.52 -17.00
C GLU A 7 -21.21 -3.26 -18.28
N THR A 8 -21.87 -2.96 -19.40
CA THR A 8 -21.51 -3.50 -20.72
C THR A 8 -20.13 -3.04 -21.16
N VAL A 9 -19.77 -1.78 -20.95
CA VAL A 9 -18.42 -1.25 -21.20
C VAL A 9 -17.38 -2.01 -20.38
N ILE A 10 -17.63 -2.26 -19.10
CA ILE A 10 -16.73 -3.04 -18.25
C ILE A 10 -16.58 -4.47 -18.74
N ALA A 11 -17.68 -5.12 -19.12
CA ALA A 11 -17.62 -6.49 -19.66
C ALA A 11 -16.76 -6.56 -20.94
N VAL A 12 -16.85 -5.57 -21.83
CA VAL A 12 -16.00 -5.49 -23.03
C VAL A 12 -14.53 -5.25 -22.66
N ALA A 13 -14.26 -4.38 -21.68
CA ALA A 13 -12.91 -4.07 -21.22
C ALA A 13 -12.23 -5.29 -20.58
N ASP A 14 -12.96 -6.06 -19.77
CA ASP A 14 -12.42 -7.24 -19.08
C ASP A 14 -12.13 -8.39 -20.06
N ASN A 15 -12.91 -8.49 -21.15
CA ASN A 15 -12.75 -9.55 -22.14
C ASN A 15 -11.91 -9.16 -23.36
N LEU A 16 -11.69 -7.87 -23.60
CA LEU A 16 -11.13 -7.29 -24.82
C LEU A 16 -11.77 -7.89 -26.10
N SER A 17 -13.09 -8.14 -26.01
CA SER A 17 -13.86 -8.81 -27.06
C SER A 17 -15.36 -8.57 -26.87
N TYR A 18 -16.02 -8.01 -27.88
CA TYR A 18 -17.47 -7.81 -27.87
C TYR A 18 -18.26 -9.12 -27.82
N SER A 19 -17.79 -10.15 -28.51
CA SER A 19 -18.47 -11.47 -28.54
C SER A 19 -18.37 -12.19 -27.19
N ARG A 20 -17.21 -12.15 -26.54
CA ARG A 20 -17.03 -12.74 -25.19
C ARG A 20 -17.78 -11.97 -24.13
N ALA A 21 -17.77 -10.65 -24.19
CA ALA A 21 -18.58 -9.81 -23.32
C ALA A 21 -20.08 -10.10 -23.49
N ALA A 22 -20.57 -10.24 -24.73
CA ALA A 22 -21.94 -10.59 -25.01
C ALA A 22 -22.35 -11.93 -24.38
N ALA A 23 -21.49 -12.94 -24.50
CA ALA A 23 -21.74 -14.23 -23.87
C ALA A 23 -21.76 -14.13 -22.33
N GLN A 24 -20.86 -13.34 -21.75
CA GLN A 24 -20.77 -13.15 -20.29
C GLN A 24 -22.04 -12.48 -19.71
N ILE A 25 -22.58 -11.47 -20.40
CA ILE A 25 -23.76 -10.72 -19.92
C ILE A 25 -25.09 -11.22 -20.50
N ASN A 26 -25.08 -12.37 -21.16
CA ASN A 26 -26.27 -12.97 -21.80
C ASN A 26 -27.00 -12.01 -22.80
N CYS A 27 -26.22 -11.30 -23.61
CA CYS A 27 -26.73 -10.37 -24.64
C CYS A 27 -26.24 -10.78 -26.03
N SER A 28 -26.83 -10.19 -27.07
CA SER A 28 -26.30 -10.33 -28.45
C SER A 28 -25.12 -9.38 -28.66
N GLN A 29 -24.12 -9.77 -29.46
CA GLN A 29 -22.99 -8.91 -29.76
C GLN A 29 -23.37 -7.58 -30.41
N PRO A 30 -24.38 -7.48 -31.33
CA PRO A 30 -24.89 -6.20 -31.82
C PRO A 30 -25.46 -5.31 -30.72
N SER A 31 -26.13 -5.88 -29.71
CA SER A 31 -26.65 -5.13 -28.55
C SER A 31 -25.49 -4.55 -27.73
N VAL A 32 -24.45 -5.34 -27.43
CA VAL A 32 -23.26 -4.89 -26.73
C VAL A 32 -22.56 -3.74 -27.48
N SER A 33 -22.36 -3.90 -28.79
CA SER A 33 -21.76 -2.85 -29.61
C SER A 33 -22.57 -1.55 -29.60
N ARG A 34 -23.89 -1.65 -29.70
CA ARG A 34 -24.77 -0.48 -29.62
C ARG A 34 -24.70 0.22 -28.26
N GLN A 35 -24.71 -0.53 -27.16
CA GLN A 35 -24.65 0.02 -25.81
C GLN A 35 -23.32 0.74 -25.56
N VAL A 36 -22.18 0.15 -25.99
CA VAL A 36 -20.88 0.79 -25.93
C VAL A 36 -20.86 2.10 -26.73
N SER A 37 -21.37 2.08 -27.98
CA SER A 37 -21.43 3.27 -28.82
C SER A 37 -22.29 4.39 -28.20
N ILE A 38 -23.34 4.06 -27.49
CA ILE A 38 -24.14 5.06 -26.76
C ILE A 38 -23.28 5.74 -25.68
N VAL A 39 -22.54 4.97 -24.91
CA VAL A 39 -21.66 5.50 -23.86
C VAL A 39 -20.56 6.37 -24.47
N GLU A 40 -19.88 5.90 -25.51
CA GLU A 40 -18.82 6.64 -26.19
C GLU A 40 -19.32 7.98 -26.77
N ASN A 41 -20.52 7.97 -27.37
CA ASN A 41 -21.13 9.18 -27.89
C ASN A 41 -21.48 10.18 -26.79
N GLU A 42 -22.03 9.73 -25.66
CA GLU A 42 -22.36 10.62 -24.55
C GLU A 42 -21.08 11.16 -23.86
N LEU A 43 -20.00 10.39 -23.82
CA LEU A 43 -18.70 10.83 -23.28
C LEU A 43 -17.87 11.64 -24.29
N GLY A 44 -18.28 11.67 -25.55
CA GLY A 44 -17.63 12.44 -26.61
C GLY A 44 -16.28 11.87 -27.07
N SER A 45 -15.91 10.66 -26.66
CA SER A 45 -14.63 10.04 -27.00
C SER A 45 -14.73 8.52 -27.03
N PRO A 46 -14.05 7.83 -27.96
CA PRO A 46 -14.05 6.39 -28.03
C PRO A 46 -13.26 5.78 -26.84
N ILE A 47 -13.85 4.76 -26.24
CA ILE A 47 -13.22 3.96 -25.17
C ILE A 47 -12.40 2.84 -25.78
N PHE A 48 -12.85 2.27 -26.89
CA PHE A 48 -12.22 1.14 -27.56
C PHE A 48 -11.80 1.46 -28.99
N ILE A 49 -10.73 0.78 -29.43
CA ILE A 49 -10.31 0.74 -30.83
C ILE A 49 -10.29 -0.70 -31.34
N HIS A 50 -10.67 -0.89 -32.60
CA HIS A 50 -10.54 -2.16 -33.27
C HIS A 50 -9.17 -2.26 -33.96
N VAL A 51 -8.38 -3.28 -33.62
CA VAL A 51 -7.11 -3.56 -34.25
C VAL A 51 -7.22 -4.74 -35.22
N LYS A 52 -6.24 -4.85 -36.14
CA LYS A 52 -6.21 -5.94 -37.12
C LYS A 52 -6.31 -7.31 -36.44
N GLY A 53 -7.17 -8.20 -36.99
CA GLY A 53 -7.41 -9.53 -36.42
C GLY A 53 -8.60 -9.61 -35.45
N GLY A 54 -9.48 -8.57 -35.40
CA GLY A 54 -10.72 -8.60 -34.59
C GLY A 54 -10.52 -8.42 -33.09
N ARG A 55 -9.32 -8.00 -32.67
CA ARG A 55 -9.03 -7.65 -31.28
C ARG A 55 -9.52 -6.25 -30.96
N VAL A 56 -9.87 -6.06 -29.70
CA VAL A 56 -10.29 -4.78 -29.15
C VAL A 56 -9.24 -4.33 -28.13
N GLU A 57 -8.82 -3.08 -28.23
CA GLU A 57 -7.91 -2.45 -27.29
C GLU A 57 -8.51 -1.18 -26.73
N LEU A 58 -8.04 -0.77 -25.57
CA LEU A 58 -8.44 0.49 -24.95
C LEU A 58 -7.70 1.66 -25.58
N THR A 59 -8.43 2.74 -25.83
CA THR A 59 -7.82 4.06 -26.10
C THR A 59 -7.15 4.62 -24.84
N GLU A 60 -6.42 5.72 -24.97
CA GLU A 60 -5.89 6.46 -23.81
C GLU A 60 -7.05 6.99 -22.96
N PHE A 61 -8.09 7.55 -23.59
CA PHE A 61 -9.32 7.95 -22.92
C PHE A 61 -9.97 6.77 -22.21
N GLY A 62 -10.08 5.60 -22.86
CA GLY A 62 -10.67 4.39 -22.28
C GLY A 62 -9.94 3.94 -21.02
N ARG A 63 -8.60 3.95 -21.04
CA ARG A 63 -7.79 3.63 -19.85
C ARG A 63 -8.07 4.57 -18.68
N SER A 64 -8.27 5.85 -18.95
CA SER A 64 -8.58 6.87 -17.93
C SER A 64 -10.03 6.81 -17.46
N ALA A 65 -10.97 6.48 -18.36
CA ALA A 65 -12.42 6.47 -18.06
C ALA A 65 -12.86 5.22 -17.30
N LEU A 66 -12.23 4.04 -17.54
CA LEU A 66 -12.66 2.78 -16.93
C LEU A 66 -12.68 2.80 -15.39
N PRO A 67 -11.68 3.33 -14.67
CA PRO A 67 -11.75 3.44 -13.22
C PRO A 67 -12.97 4.24 -12.76
N VAL A 68 -13.24 5.37 -13.41
CA VAL A 68 -14.40 6.23 -13.10
C VAL A 68 -15.71 5.51 -13.36
N ILE A 69 -15.82 4.79 -14.50
CA ILE A 69 -17.00 3.99 -14.84
C ILE A 69 -17.24 2.89 -13.77
N ARG A 70 -16.20 2.21 -13.33
CA ARG A 70 -16.30 1.21 -12.25
C ARG A 70 -16.81 1.83 -10.95
N GLU A 71 -16.35 3.03 -10.61
CA GLU A 71 -16.81 3.76 -9.44
C GLU A 71 -18.29 4.16 -9.51
N LEU A 72 -18.74 4.63 -10.69
CA LEU A 72 -20.14 4.97 -10.90
C LEU A 72 -21.06 3.75 -10.73
N ILE A 73 -20.67 2.61 -11.29
CA ILE A 73 -21.43 1.35 -11.14
C ILE A 73 -21.46 0.95 -9.67
N TYR A 74 -20.31 1.01 -9.00
CA TYR A 74 -20.21 0.66 -7.58
C TYR A 74 -21.06 1.60 -6.70
N GLY A 75 -20.95 2.91 -6.90
CA GLY A 75 -21.75 3.90 -6.17
C GLY A 75 -23.26 3.71 -6.40
N PHE A 76 -23.66 3.36 -7.60
CA PHE A 76 -25.07 3.07 -7.92
C PHE A 76 -25.54 1.78 -7.24
N SER A 77 -24.76 0.70 -7.28
CA SER A 77 -25.06 -0.55 -6.56
C SER A 77 -25.18 -0.30 -5.06
N TYR A 78 -24.31 0.52 -4.49
CA TYR A 78 -24.37 0.92 -3.07
C TYR A 78 -25.67 1.67 -2.76
N LEU A 79 -26.13 2.58 -3.63
CA LEU A 79 -27.41 3.28 -3.45
C LEU A 79 -28.61 2.33 -3.57
N GLN A 80 -28.56 1.37 -4.47
CA GLN A 80 -29.60 0.36 -4.60
C GLN A 80 -29.66 -0.54 -3.35
N ASP A 81 -28.53 -1.00 -2.85
CA ASP A 81 -28.43 -1.83 -1.64
C ASP A 81 -28.90 -1.06 -0.39
N SER A 82 -28.57 0.22 -0.27
CA SER A 82 -29.03 1.07 0.83
C SER A 82 -30.53 1.28 0.84
N SER A 83 -31.20 1.25 -0.33
CA SER A 83 -32.67 1.33 -0.44
C SER A 83 -33.37 0.01 -0.09
N MET A 84 -32.66 -1.11 -0.15
CA MET A 84 -33.12 -2.45 0.24
C MET A 84 -32.82 -2.80 1.72
N GLN A 85 -32.47 -1.81 2.54
CA GLN A 85 -32.10 -1.95 3.95
C GLN A 85 -33.19 -2.60 4.80
N LYS A 86 -33.30 -3.90 4.71
CA LYS A 86 -33.81 -4.67 5.87
C LYS A 86 -33.23 -6.06 6.06
N LYS A 87 -32.35 -6.61 5.20
CA LYS A 87 -31.90 -8.00 5.44
C LYS A 87 -30.54 -8.47 4.94
N VAL A 88 -29.73 -7.67 4.26
CA VAL A 88 -28.36 -8.11 3.93
C VAL A 88 -27.42 -6.97 4.23
N SER A 89 -26.49 -7.17 5.15
CA SER A 89 -25.37 -6.27 5.34
C SER A 89 -24.60 -6.16 4.03
N SER A 90 -24.77 -5.02 3.33
CA SER A 90 -23.97 -4.70 2.14
C SER A 90 -22.53 -4.48 2.56
N PHE A 91 -21.73 -5.52 2.43
CA PHE A 91 -20.29 -5.40 2.67
C PHE A 91 -19.69 -4.47 1.62
N ILE A 92 -19.02 -3.45 2.08
CA ILE A 92 -18.14 -2.64 1.24
C ILE A 92 -16.89 -3.48 0.98
N ASN A 93 -16.72 -3.98 -0.24
CA ASN A 93 -15.48 -4.63 -0.63
C ASN A 93 -14.39 -3.56 -0.82
N PHE A 94 -13.38 -3.57 0.02
CA PHE A 94 -12.27 -2.62 -0.04
C PHE A 94 -10.94 -3.34 -0.27
N LYS A 95 -10.27 -2.99 -1.36
CA LYS A 95 -8.97 -3.57 -1.76
C LYS A 95 -7.84 -2.63 -1.38
N LEU A 96 -7.08 -2.98 -0.35
CA LEU A 96 -5.93 -2.22 0.13
C LEU A 96 -4.63 -2.85 -0.35
N GLY A 97 -3.85 -2.10 -1.12
CA GLY A 97 -2.45 -2.42 -1.39
C GLY A 97 -1.57 -2.05 -0.20
N ILE A 98 -0.67 -2.92 0.22
CA ILE A 98 0.37 -2.58 1.20
C ILE A 98 1.73 -2.74 0.55
N TYR A 99 2.56 -1.70 0.65
CA TYR A 99 3.90 -1.74 0.10
C TYR A 99 4.72 -2.87 0.72
N LYS A 100 5.19 -3.77 -0.16
CA LYS A 100 6.16 -4.79 0.18
C LYS A 100 7.56 -4.19 0.14
N GLY A 101 7.89 -3.43 1.16
CA GLY A 101 9.28 -3.03 1.38
C GLY A 101 10.10 -4.23 1.85
N PRO A 102 11.43 -4.20 1.65
CA PRO A 102 12.33 -5.27 2.11
C PRO A 102 12.24 -5.53 3.62
N PHE A 103 11.45 -4.75 4.34
CA PHE A 103 11.33 -4.72 5.79
C PHE A 103 9.89 -4.78 6.29
N ALA A 104 8.94 -5.10 5.43
CA ALA A 104 7.55 -5.24 5.85
C ALA A 104 7.35 -6.55 6.63
N PHE A 105 7.44 -6.47 7.94
CA PHE A 105 6.76 -7.42 8.80
C PHE A 105 5.27 -7.11 8.65
N SER A 106 4.54 -7.89 7.87
CA SER A 106 3.13 -7.63 7.63
C SER A 106 2.28 -8.72 8.26
N PRO A 107 1.73 -8.51 9.44
CA PRO A 107 0.54 -9.26 9.85
C PRO A 107 -0.67 -8.65 9.15
N LYS A 108 -0.83 -8.94 7.84
CA LYS A 108 -2.07 -8.67 7.09
C LYS A 108 -3.27 -9.16 7.88
N GLU A 109 -3.12 -10.30 8.54
CA GLU A 109 -4.12 -10.93 9.39
C GLU A 109 -4.61 -10.01 10.52
N LYS A 110 -3.71 -9.30 11.22
CA LYS A 110 -4.10 -8.36 12.28
C LYS A 110 -4.95 -7.20 11.76
N LEU A 111 -4.64 -6.70 10.54
CA LEU A 111 -5.46 -5.65 9.92
C LEU A 111 -6.81 -6.19 9.45
N ILE A 112 -6.83 -7.37 8.83
CA ILE A 112 -8.08 -8.00 8.35
C ILE A 112 -8.99 -8.32 9.54
N LEU A 113 -8.47 -8.97 10.57
CA LEU A 113 -9.24 -9.32 11.77
C LEU A 113 -9.73 -8.07 12.51
N GLY A 114 -8.83 -7.09 12.74
CA GLY A 114 -9.20 -5.85 13.39
C GLY A 114 -10.25 -5.04 12.61
N MET A 115 -10.20 -5.05 11.27
CA MET A 115 -11.25 -4.44 10.46
C MET A 115 -12.57 -5.20 10.60
N ALA A 116 -12.55 -6.53 10.50
CA ALA A 116 -13.74 -7.34 10.63
C ALA A 116 -14.43 -7.22 12.01
N GLU A 117 -13.63 -7.04 13.07
CA GLU A 117 -14.14 -6.83 14.44
C GLU A 117 -14.74 -5.44 14.67
N ASN A 118 -14.11 -4.38 14.15
CA ASN A 118 -14.50 -3.01 14.41
C ASN A 118 -15.41 -2.41 13.33
N HIS A 119 -15.33 -2.92 12.10
CA HIS A 119 -16.04 -2.44 10.91
C HIS A 119 -16.54 -3.62 10.07
N PRO A 120 -17.47 -4.44 10.60
CA PRO A 120 -17.96 -5.65 9.92
C PRO A 120 -18.66 -5.35 8.59
N GLU A 121 -19.03 -4.10 8.33
CA GLU A 121 -19.58 -3.62 7.06
C GLU A 121 -18.51 -3.55 5.94
N ILE A 122 -17.21 -3.65 6.27
CA ILE A 122 -16.11 -3.58 5.31
C ILE A 122 -15.45 -4.95 5.15
N ALA A 123 -15.59 -5.55 3.98
CA ALA A 123 -14.82 -6.72 3.57
C ALA A 123 -13.44 -6.27 3.04
N LEU A 124 -12.44 -6.21 3.92
CA LEU A 124 -11.10 -5.75 3.58
C LEU A 124 -10.30 -6.88 2.93
N THR A 125 -9.83 -6.64 1.69
CA THR A 125 -8.85 -7.47 1.01
C THR A 125 -7.51 -6.76 1.01
N ILE A 126 -6.45 -7.43 1.48
CA ILE A 126 -5.09 -6.87 1.49
C ILE A 126 -4.21 -7.61 0.50
N SER A 127 -3.62 -6.87 -0.42
CA SER A 127 -2.60 -7.34 -1.36
C SER A 127 -1.27 -6.63 -1.13
N GLU A 128 -0.17 -7.28 -1.54
CA GLU A 128 1.13 -6.62 -1.58
C GLU A 128 1.27 -5.85 -2.89
N CYS A 129 1.80 -4.64 -2.83
CA CYS A 129 2.11 -3.85 -4.01
C CYS A 129 3.57 -3.37 -3.99
N ARG A 130 4.14 -3.17 -5.18
CA ARG A 130 5.39 -2.44 -5.31
C ARG A 130 5.09 -0.95 -5.33
N LYS A 131 6.02 -0.16 -4.82
CA LYS A 131 5.84 1.29 -4.75
C LYS A 131 5.55 1.93 -6.12
N ASN A 132 6.30 1.51 -7.14
CA ASN A 132 6.17 2.06 -8.49
C ASN A 132 4.90 1.62 -9.22
N ASP A 133 4.26 0.54 -8.78
CA ASP A 133 3.07 -0.03 -9.41
C ASP A 133 1.78 0.49 -8.76
N ALA A 134 1.85 1.03 -7.54
CA ALA A 134 0.68 1.40 -6.74
C ALA A 134 -0.28 2.35 -7.46
N VAL A 135 0.25 3.39 -8.12
CA VAL A 135 -0.56 4.36 -8.89
C VAL A 135 -1.25 3.68 -10.07
N ALA A 136 -0.51 2.83 -10.81
CA ALA A 136 -1.08 2.09 -11.94
C ALA A 136 -2.17 1.10 -11.51
N GLU A 137 -1.96 0.40 -10.39
CA GLU A 137 -2.93 -0.55 -9.84
C GLU A 137 -4.21 0.13 -9.33
N ILE A 138 -4.09 1.33 -8.73
CA ILE A 138 -5.25 2.15 -8.34
C ILE A 138 -6.00 2.63 -9.59
N ARG A 139 -5.29 3.13 -10.61
CA ARG A 139 -5.91 3.57 -11.88
C ARG A 139 -6.62 2.43 -12.60
N ALA A 140 -6.06 1.24 -12.56
CA ALA A 140 -6.68 0.06 -13.13
C ALA A 140 -7.89 -0.46 -12.34
N GLY A 141 -8.16 0.09 -11.13
CA GLY A 141 -9.23 -0.38 -10.23
C GLY A 141 -8.94 -1.73 -9.57
N ASN A 142 -7.67 -2.18 -9.61
CA ASN A 142 -7.23 -3.38 -8.92
C ASN A 142 -7.06 -3.16 -7.42
N MET A 143 -6.83 -1.89 -7.01
CA MET A 143 -6.76 -1.44 -5.62
C MET A 143 -7.64 -0.20 -5.43
N ASP A 144 -8.26 -0.07 -4.27
CA ASP A 144 -9.03 1.11 -3.88
C ASP A 144 -8.17 2.14 -3.17
N ALA A 145 -7.11 1.68 -2.52
CA ALA A 145 -6.08 2.49 -1.89
C ALA A 145 -4.77 1.72 -1.79
N ALA A 146 -3.67 2.43 -1.59
CA ALA A 146 -2.37 1.82 -1.28
C ALA A 146 -1.72 2.52 -0.08
N LEU A 147 -1.33 1.73 0.93
CA LEU A 147 -0.56 2.19 2.07
C LEU A 147 0.93 2.03 1.74
N LEU A 148 1.61 3.15 1.65
CA LEU A 148 3.04 3.22 1.34
C LEU A 148 3.79 3.95 2.44
N TYR A 149 5.13 3.80 2.46
CA TYR A 149 5.99 4.70 3.21
C TYR A 149 7.23 5.08 2.41
N ARG A 150 7.81 6.23 2.75
CA ARG A 150 9.08 6.73 2.20
C ARG A 150 9.94 7.28 3.32
N ALA A 151 11.24 7.02 3.25
CA ALA A 151 12.20 7.55 4.20
C ALA A 151 12.74 8.90 3.72
N PHE A 152 12.98 9.81 4.67
CA PHE A 152 13.48 11.17 4.47
C PHE A 152 14.52 11.52 5.51
N TYR A 153 15.43 12.43 5.20
CA TYR A 153 16.29 13.05 6.20
C TYR A 153 15.55 14.17 6.96
N LYS A 154 15.82 14.34 8.27
CA LYS A 154 15.15 15.34 9.10
C LYS A 154 15.32 16.80 8.61
N ARG A 155 16.39 17.07 7.88
CA ARG A 155 16.71 18.42 7.38
C ARG A 155 16.18 18.69 5.97
N GLU A 156 15.61 17.72 5.32
CA GLU A 156 15.06 17.86 3.97
C GLU A 156 13.53 17.97 4.06
N PRO A 157 12.90 18.87 3.32
CA PRO A 157 11.46 18.86 3.21
C PRO A 157 11.07 17.54 2.58
N GLY A 158 10.40 16.68 3.34
CA GLY A 158 9.94 15.37 2.86
C GLY A 158 8.77 15.52 1.89
N ILE A 159 8.97 16.23 0.78
CA ILE A 159 7.98 16.47 -0.27
C ILE A 159 7.93 15.22 -1.16
N ILE A 160 6.74 14.75 -1.43
CA ILE A 160 6.50 13.68 -2.41
C ILE A 160 6.23 14.37 -3.74
N GLU A 161 7.25 14.39 -4.60
CA GLU A 161 7.14 14.87 -5.98
C GLU A 161 6.58 13.76 -6.89
N GLU A 162 5.46 13.18 -6.57
CA GLU A 162 4.79 12.28 -7.49
C GLU A 162 3.54 13.01 -8.00
N GLU A 163 3.69 13.66 -9.14
CA GLU A 163 2.63 14.32 -9.88
C GLU A 163 1.72 13.25 -10.52
N ALA A 164 0.70 12.86 -9.80
CA ALA A 164 -0.42 12.15 -10.35
C ALA A 164 -1.67 12.98 -10.07
N ASP A 165 -2.09 13.77 -11.04
CA ASP A 165 -3.23 14.70 -10.90
C ASP A 165 -4.55 14.03 -10.50
N ASP A 166 -4.67 12.72 -10.66
CA ASP A 166 -5.83 11.89 -10.38
C ASP A 166 -5.74 11.09 -9.08
N ILE A 167 -4.57 11.12 -8.40
CA ILE A 167 -4.32 10.40 -7.15
C ILE A 167 -4.04 11.39 -6.01
N ILE A 168 -4.63 11.14 -4.85
CA ILE A 168 -4.36 11.87 -3.61
C ILE A 168 -3.32 11.09 -2.81
N PHE A 169 -2.24 11.76 -2.44
CA PHE A 169 -1.21 11.29 -1.53
C PHE A 169 -1.47 11.91 -0.15
N LYS A 170 -2.18 11.20 0.70
CA LYS A 170 -2.48 11.69 2.05
C LYS A 170 -1.46 11.18 3.05
N GLU A 171 -0.70 12.10 3.67
CA GLU A 171 0.18 11.76 4.79
C GLU A 171 -0.65 11.35 6.01
N LEU A 172 -0.33 10.18 6.60
CA LEU A 172 -1.05 9.64 7.75
C LEU A 172 -0.29 9.88 9.05
N PHE A 173 0.97 9.47 9.10
CA PHE A 173 1.82 9.60 10.28
C PHE A 173 3.30 9.51 9.93
N ILE A 174 4.13 10.04 10.83
CA ILE A 174 5.58 9.93 10.79
C ILE A 174 6.00 8.80 11.72
N LYS A 175 6.97 8.00 11.30
CA LYS A 175 7.61 6.97 12.10
C LYS A 175 9.10 7.19 12.17
N VAL A 176 9.63 7.29 13.39
CA VAL A 176 11.08 7.22 13.59
C VAL A 176 11.56 5.77 13.50
N PRO A 177 12.80 5.52 13.06
CA PRO A 177 13.32 4.16 12.94
C PRO A 177 13.38 3.47 14.29
N SER A 178 13.16 2.17 14.26
CA SER A 178 13.29 1.28 15.40
C SER A 178 14.30 0.18 15.07
N ILE A 179 14.84 -0.46 16.09
CA ILE A 179 15.62 -1.68 15.96
C ILE A 179 14.73 -2.86 16.34
N ALA A 180 14.56 -3.78 15.41
CA ALA A 180 13.95 -5.09 15.66
C ALA A 180 15.00 -6.04 16.24
N MET A 181 14.63 -6.78 17.28
CA MET A 181 15.48 -7.77 17.93
C MET A 181 14.63 -8.84 18.61
N PRO A 182 15.18 -10.02 18.96
CA PRO A 182 14.47 -11.01 19.77
C PRO A 182 14.02 -10.41 21.11
N LYS A 183 12.87 -10.86 21.63
CA LYS A 183 12.34 -10.36 22.92
C LYS A 183 13.23 -10.65 24.13
N ASP A 184 14.04 -11.68 24.06
CA ASP A 184 15.02 -12.08 25.09
C ASP A 184 16.34 -11.31 24.98
N HIS A 185 16.52 -10.49 23.95
CA HIS A 185 17.72 -9.65 23.80
C HIS A 185 17.84 -8.65 24.97
N PRO A 186 19.05 -8.41 25.52
CA PRO A 186 19.24 -7.50 26.65
C PRO A 186 18.63 -6.10 26.46
N PHE A 187 18.68 -5.57 25.25
CA PHE A 187 18.11 -4.26 24.92
C PHE A 187 16.59 -4.26 24.66
N ALA A 188 15.95 -5.42 24.62
CA ALA A 188 14.52 -5.51 24.31
C ALA A 188 13.60 -4.85 25.35
N ARG A 189 14.12 -4.61 26.57
CA ARG A 189 13.40 -3.94 27.67
C ARG A 189 13.63 -2.44 27.72
N ASN A 190 14.49 -1.89 26.89
CA ASN A 190 14.78 -0.47 26.85
C ASN A 190 13.60 0.30 26.26
N LYS A 191 13.36 1.53 26.73
CA LYS A 191 12.37 2.43 26.12
C LYS A 191 12.84 2.96 24.77
N GLU A 192 14.14 3.16 24.62
CA GLU A 192 14.82 3.63 23.41
C GLU A 192 16.25 3.06 23.38
N ILE A 193 16.85 3.04 22.20
CA ILE A 193 18.23 2.59 21.96
C ILE A 193 19.00 3.69 21.22
N SER A 194 20.25 3.93 21.62
CA SER A 194 21.12 4.86 20.91
C SER A 194 21.92 4.16 19.81
N PHE A 195 22.44 4.91 18.84
CA PHE A 195 23.36 4.33 17.86
C PHE A 195 24.64 3.81 18.53
N ALA A 196 25.09 4.40 19.65
CA ALA A 196 26.26 3.92 20.40
C ALA A 196 26.08 2.48 20.89
N ASP A 197 24.87 2.10 21.28
CA ASP A 197 24.55 0.76 21.76
C ASP A 197 24.69 -0.31 20.68
N LEU A 198 24.64 0.09 19.40
CA LEU A 198 24.75 -0.81 18.25
C LEU A 198 26.19 -1.13 17.85
N LYS A 199 27.20 -0.48 18.46
CA LYS A 199 28.61 -0.57 18.06
C LYS A 199 29.16 -2.00 17.98
N TYR A 200 28.73 -2.85 18.88
CA TYR A 200 29.22 -4.23 18.99
C TYR A 200 28.16 -5.27 18.58
N GLN A 201 27.05 -4.81 18.04
CA GLN A 201 25.95 -5.70 17.64
C GLN A 201 26.09 -6.14 16.19
N ASP A 202 25.63 -7.35 15.91
CA ASP A 202 25.48 -7.83 14.53
C ASP A 202 24.15 -7.32 13.95
N ILE A 203 24.26 -6.59 12.85
CA ILE A 203 23.13 -5.92 12.20
C ILE A 203 22.78 -6.66 10.91
N ILE A 204 21.54 -7.06 10.79
CA ILE A 204 21.01 -7.61 9.54
C ILE A 204 20.60 -6.46 8.62
N MET A 205 21.04 -6.52 7.38
CA MET A 205 20.52 -5.64 6.32
C MET A 205 20.30 -6.47 5.06
N ASN A 206 19.25 -6.18 4.32
CA ASN A 206 18.94 -6.88 3.07
C ASN A 206 19.80 -6.42 1.89
N VAL A 207 20.71 -5.49 2.13
CA VAL A 207 21.60 -4.91 1.13
C VAL A 207 23.01 -4.96 1.66
N ASP A 208 23.94 -5.43 0.85
CA ASP A 208 25.36 -5.33 1.17
C ASP A 208 25.83 -3.88 0.98
N ILE A 209 25.70 -3.11 2.06
CA ILE A 209 26.08 -1.70 2.10
C ILE A 209 27.60 -1.48 1.89
N THR A 210 28.41 -2.56 1.96
CA THR A 210 29.85 -2.48 1.75
C THR A 210 30.23 -2.57 0.28
N ARG A 211 29.34 -3.16 -0.55
CA ARG A 211 29.56 -3.39 -1.98
C ARG A 211 28.79 -2.43 -2.90
N ILE A 212 27.71 -1.83 -2.41
CA ILE A 212 26.93 -0.89 -3.21
C ILE A 212 27.57 0.49 -3.14
N GLY A 213 27.84 1.08 -4.30
CA GLY A 213 28.32 2.47 -4.37
C GLY A 213 27.33 3.43 -3.68
N LYS A 214 27.87 4.48 -3.04
CA LYS A 214 27.09 5.44 -2.20
C LYS A 214 25.84 6.00 -2.87
N ASN A 215 25.80 6.06 -4.19
CA ASN A 215 24.69 6.64 -4.96
C ASN A 215 23.47 5.71 -5.15
N ASN A 216 23.56 4.45 -4.71
CA ASN A 216 22.50 3.46 -4.89
C ASN A 216 21.85 2.99 -3.57
N LEU A 217 22.22 3.59 -2.44
CA LEU A 217 21.62 3.28 -1.16
C LEU A 217 20.29 4.03 -0.99
N SER A 218 19.28 3.36 -0.47
CA SER A 218 18.07 4.05 -0.03
C SER A 218 18.36 4.99 1.14
N VAL A 219 17.56 6.05 1.29
CA VAL A 219 17.66 7.00 2.43
C VAL A 219 17.72 6.28 3.78
N GLN A 220 16.99 5.17 3.92
CA GLN A 220 17.00 4.36 5.14
C GLN A 220 18.38 3.75 5.43
N HIS A 221 18.99 3.11 4.43
CA HIS A 221 20.30 2.46 4.59
C HIS A 221 21.41 3.48 4.79
N GLU A 222 21.40 4.52 3.96
CA GLU A 222 22.37 5.59 4.06
C GLU A 222 22.24 6.36 5.38
N GLY A 223 21.00 6.67 5.81
CA GLY A 223 20.72 7.32 7.09
C GLY A 223 21.19 6.51 8.28
N PHE A 224 20.99 5.18 8.24
CA PHE A 224 21.51 4.28 9.27
C PHE A 224 23.04 4.29 9.33
N LEU A 225 23.71 4.16 8.18
CA LEU A 225 25.17 4.19 8.08
C LEU A 225 25.77 5.52 8.56
N ARG A 226 25.23 6.65 8.07
CA ARG A 226 25.68 7.98 8.49
C ARG A 226 25.50 8.18 9.99
N SER A 227 24.43 7.63 10.55
CA SER A 227 24.21 7.68 12.00
C SER A 227 25.28 6.88 12.75
N CYS A 228 25.57 5.65 12.33
CA CYS A 228 26.66 4.85 12.94
C CYS A 228 28.03 5.56 12.86
N GLN A 229 28.34 6.15 11.70
CA GLN A 229 29.58 6.91 11.48
C GLN A 229 29.68 8.14 12.41
N LYS A 230 28.55 8.84 12.64
CA LYS A 230 28.49 9.96 13.60
C LYS A 230 28.89 9.51 15.03
N TYR A 231 28.58 8.25 15.40
CA TYR A 231 28.95 7.64 16.67
C TYR A 231 30.31 6.90 16.62
N GLY A 232 31.10 7.10 15.55
CA GLY A 232 32.50 6.64 15.45
C GLY A 232 32.66 5.16 15.16
N PHE A 233 31.69 4.51 14.50
CA PHE A 233 31.81 3.10 14.10
C PHE A 233 31.14 2.78 12.77
N ILE A 234 31.58 1.66 12.20
CA ILE A 234 30.92 1.03 11.04
C ILE A 234 30.16 -0.19 11.56
N PRO A 235 28.87 -0.36 11.25
CA PRO A 235 28.09 -1.49 11.75
C PRO A 235 28.62 -2.82 11.21
N ARG A 236 28.61 -3.85 12.04
CA ARG A 236 28.91 -5.23 11.61
C ARG A 236 27.71 -5.80 10.89
N VAL A 237 27.68 -5.67 9.57
CA VAL A 237 26.54 -6.10 8.77
C VAL A 237 26.66 -7.58 8.42
N LYS A 238 25.62 -8.32 8.75
CA LYS A 238 25.37 -9.67 8.24
C LYS A 238 24.40 -9.55 7.08
N VAL A 239 24.83 -9.93 5.89
CA VAL A 239 23.96 -9.91 4.71
C VAL A 239 22.99 -11.06 4.83
N VAL A 240 21.73 -10.72 4.77
CA VAL A 240 20.64 -11.66 4.59
C VAL A 240 20.14 -11.50 3.16
N THR A 241 19.94 -12.60 2.48
CA THR A 241 19.59 -12.72 1.07
C THR A 241 18.61 -11.63 0.58
N ASP A 242 18.64 -11.34 -0.73
CA ASP A 242 17.69 -10.49 -1.45
C ASP A 242 16.23 -10.99 -1.36
N SER A 243 16.02 -12.13 -0.71
CA SER A 243 14.69 -12.69 -0.51
C SER A 243 13.85 -11.75 0.33
N PRO A 244 12.71 -11.32 -0.18
CA PRO A 244 11.72 -10.56 0.60
C PRO A 244 11.05 -11.43 1.67
N ASP A 245 11.52 -12.65 1.89
CA ASP A 245 10.90 -13.60 2.80
C ASP A 245 11.11 -13.16 4.25
N THR A 246 10.05 -12.61 4.79
CA THR A 246 9.97 -12.11 6.16
C THR A 246 10.24 -13.21 7.17
N ASP A 247 9.89 -14.45 6.84
CA ASP A 247 10.01 -15.59 7.75
C ASP A 247 11.46 -16.02 7.93
N ILE A 248 12.28 -15.99 6.89
CA ILE A 248 13.72 -16.29 6.97
C ILE A 248 14.43 -15.26 7.84
N ARG A 249 14.09 -13.97 7.69
CA ARG A 249 14.67 -12.91 8.52
C ARG A 249 14.25 -13.01 9.98
N ASN A 250 12.97 -13.30 10.22
CA ASN A 250 12.46 -13.53 11.58
C ASN A 250 13.16 -14.73 12.24
N SER A 251 13.36 -15.81 11.50
CA SER A 251 14.10 -16.98 11.98
C SER A 251 15.55 -16.64 12.32
N ALA A 252 16.24 -15.88 11.46
CA ALA A 252 17.62 -15.45 11.71
C ALA A 252 17.72 -14.50 12.91
N LEU A 253 16.78 -13.58 13.10
CA LEU A 253 16.71 -12.71 14.29
C LEU A 253 16.52 -13.53 15.56
N LEU A 254 15.58 -14.48 15.54
CA LEU A 254 15.23 -15.29 16.71
C LEU A 254 16.34 -16.26 17.13
N THR A 255 17.06 -16.83 16.15
CA THR A 255 18.06 -17.88 16.42
C THR A 255 19.45 -17.32 16.72
N ASN A 256 19.80 -16.13 16.19
CA ASN A 256 21.16 -15.58 16.27
C ASN A 256 21.26 -14.30 17.13
N GLY A 257 20.17 -13.80 17.70
CA GLY A 257 20.16 -12.58 18.50
C GLY A 257 20.54 -11.32 17.69
N TRP A 258 20.37 -11.33 16.37
CA TRP A 258 20.77 -10.23 15.50
C TRP A 258 19.75 -9.11 15.52
N MET A 259 20.20 -7.90 15.23
CA MET A 259 19.37 -6.70 15.20
C MET A 259 19.07 -6.25 13.78
N TYR A 260 17.96 -5.53 13.61
CA TYR A 260 17.48 -5.10 12.31
C TYR A 260 16.83 -3.71 12.36
N PRO A 261 17.37 -2.70 11.62
CA PRO A 261 16.75 -1.38 11.55
C PRO A 261 15.49 -1.40 10.70
N THR A 262 14.39 -0.86 11.22
CA THR A 262 13.09 -0.91 10.56
C THR A 262 12.23 0.33 10.84
N PHE A 263 11.25 0.57 9.97
CA PHE A 263 10.16 1.54 10.17
C PHE A 263 8.80 0.88 10.44
N VAL A 264 8.76 -0.43 10.63
CA VAL A 264 7.51 -1.14 10.86
C VAL A 264 6.84 -0.63 12.14
N PRO A 265 5.53 -0.25 12.10
CA PRO A 265 4.79 0.08 13.30
C PRO A 265 4.71 -1.10 14.27
N LYS A 266 4.72 -0.80 15.58
CA LYS A 266 4.71 -1.82 16.62
C LYS A 266 3.52 -2.77 16.53
N SER A 267 2.37 -2.25 16.13
CA SER A 267 1.13 -3.03 15.92
C SER A 267 1.22 -4.07 14.80
N MET A 268 2.11 -3.86 13.83
CA MET A 268 2.33 -4.77 12.70
C MET A 268 3.48 -5.76 12.96
N ASN A 269 3.99 -5.83 14.16
CA ASN A 269 5.13 -6.67 14.49
C ASN A 269 4.73 -8.10 14.87
N ASN A 270 5.67 -9.02 14.71
CA ASN A 270 5.57 -10.38 15.24
C ASN A 270 5.69 -10.37 16.76
N ASP A 271 4.90 -11.20 17.45
CA ASP A 271 4.86 -11.26 18.91
C ASP A 271 6.18 -11.72 19.56
N ASN A 272 7.08 -12.37 18.81
CA ASN A 272 8.38 -12.82 19.29
C ASN A 272 9.51 -11.78 19.14
N ILE A 273 9.22 -10.61 18.55
CA ILE A 273 10.19 -9.56 18.27
C ILE A 273 9.89 -8.32 19.10
N ALA A 274 10.92 -7.71 19.66
CA ALA A 274 10.85 -6.39 20.25
C ALA A 274 11.24 -5.33 19.22
N LEU A 275 10.49 -4.22 19.18
CA LEU A 275 10.79 -3.03 18.39
C LEU A 275 11.12 -1.89 19.33
N ILE A 276 12.39 -1.48 19.34
CA ILE A 276 12.87 -0.42 20.22
C ILE A 276 13.20 0.83 19.39
N PRO A 277 12.55 1.98 19.66
CA PRO A 277 12.80 3.22 18.93
C PRO A 277 14.27 3.65 19.05
N ILE A 278 14.82 4.20 17.98
CA ILE A 278 16.14 4.79 17.99
C ILE A 278 16.05 6.22 18.53
N LYS A 279 16.89 6.54 19.50
CA LYS A 279 17.04 7.89 20.02
C LYS A 279 17.71 8.81 18.99
N ASP A 280 17.15 10.01 18.79
CA ASP A 280 17.71 11.07 17.95
C ASP A 280 18.15 10.63 16.55
N PRO A 281 17.30 9.93 15.79
CA PRO A 281 17.65 9.53 14.41
C PRO A 281 17.74 10.77 13.51
N ILE A 282 18.61 10.72 12.49
CA ILE A 282 18.76 11.78 11.48
C ILE A 282 17.79 11.62 10.29
N TYR A 283 17.04 10.53 10.29
CA TYR A 283 16.08 10.17 9.23
C TYR A 283 14.80 9.61 9.87
N TYR A 284 13.73 9.60 9.09
CA TYR A 284 12.41 9.13 9.50
C TYR A 284 11.65 8.59 8.27
N ALA A 285 10.54 7.94 8.48
CA ALA A 285 9.62 7.58 7.42
C ALA A 285 8.28 8.31 7.58
N LYS A 286 7.71 8.74 6.46
CA LYS A 286 6.30 9.15 6.38
C LYS A 286 5.50 8.01 5.80
N TYR A 287 4.39 7.69 6.45
CA TYR A 287 3.37 6.79 5.92
C TYR A 287 2.28 7.61 5.27
N TYR A 288 1.85 7.21 4.11
CA TYR A 288 0.81 7.87 3.36
C TYR A 288 -0.10 6.87 2.66
N LEU A 289 -1.36 7.28 2.52
CA LEU A 289 -2.38 6.55 1.81
C LEU A 289 -2.57 7.19 0.43
N LEU A 290 -2.40 6.40 -0.61
CA LEU A 290 -2.76 6.75 -1.97
C LEU A 290 -4.21 6.37 -2.20
N THR A 291 -4.99 7.30 -2.73
CA THR A 291 -6.37 7.06 -3.12
C THR A 291 -6.68 7.81 -4.42
N PRO A 292 -7.64 7.36 -5.24
CA PRO A 292 -8.13 8.18 -6.33
C PRO A 292 -8.76 9.47 -5.78
N LYS A 293 -8.78 10.56 -6.57
CA LYS A 293 -9.47 11.79 -6.19
C LYS A 293 -10.95 11.55 -5.87
N MET A 294 -11.60 10.71 -6.67
CA MET A 294 -12.94 10.22 -6.39
C MET A 294 -12.82 9.03 -5.42
N ARG A 295 -12.91 9.35 -4.12
CA ARG A 295 -12.75 8.36 -3.06
C ARG A 295 -13.86 7.34 -3.07
N ARG A 296 -13.49 6.07 -2.88
CA ARG A 296 -14.44 4.97 -2.75
C ARG A 296 -15.19 5.00 -1.42
N PRO A 297 -16.42 4.46 -1.37
CA PRO A 297 -17.08 4.18 -0.11
C PRO A 297 -16.17 3.39 0.82
N GLY A 298 -16.16 3.75 2.10
CA GLY A 298 -15.31 3.11 3.10
C GLY A 298 -13.88 3.69 3.23
N THR A 299 -13.40 4.50 2.26
CA THR A 299 -12.03 5.06 2.31
C THR A 299 -11.74 5.78 3.63
N ASN A 300 -12.65 6.62 4.13
CA ASN A 300 -12.45 7.37 5.37
C ASN A 300 -12.43 6.43 6.59
N ILE A 301 -13.20 5.36 6.57
CA ILE A 301 -13.24 4.34 7.63
C ILE A 301 -11.90 3.59 7.65
N VAL A 302 -11.46 3.10 6.49
CA VAL A 302 -10.18 2.39 6.34
C VAL A 302 -9.00 3.30 6.73
N GLU A 303 -9.01 4.55 6.29
CA GLU A 303 -7.97 5.53 6.64
C GLU A 303 -7.86 5.71 8.16
N LYS A 304 -8.99 6.02 8.82
CA LYS A 304 -9.03 6.18 10.28
C LYS A 304 -8.59 4.91 11.00
N PHE A 305 -9.11 3.75 10.58
CA PHE A 305 -8.72 2.46 11.13
C PHE A 305 -7.22 2.19 11.01
N LEU A 306 -6.62 2.51 9.85
CA LEU A 306 -5.17 2.36 9.65
C LEU A 306 -4.37 3.25 10.61
N VAL A 307 -4.73 4.52 10.74
CA VAL A 307 -4.05 5.44 11.67
C VAL A 307 -4.17 4.91 13.09
N ASP A 308 -5.40 4.64 13.56
CA ASP A 308 -5.66 4.17 14.93
C ASP A 308 -4.94 2.86 15.25
N THR A 309 -4.92 1.92 14.28
CA THR A 309 -4.30 0.61 14.48
C THR A 309 -2.78 0.66 14.41
N LEU A 310 -2.22 1.40 13.44
CA LEU A 310 -0.79 1.41 13.19
C LEU A 310 -0.02 2.27 14.20
N THR A 311 -0.65 3.30 14.77
CA THR A 311 0.01 4.20 15.73
C THR A 311 -0.28 3.85 17.20
N ARG A 312 -1.23 2.94 17.44
CA ARG A 312 -1.62 2.54 18.80
C ARG A 312 -0.43 2.01 19.62
N ASN A 313 -0.20 2.62 20.79
CA ASN A 313 0.86 2.26 21.72
C ASN A 313 2.27 2.24 21.10
N ASP A 314 2.50 3.00 20.04
CA ASP A 314 3.80 3.15 19.39
C ASP A 314 4.32 4.60 19.52
N SER A 315 5.10 4.86 20.57
CA SER A 315 5.70 6.17 20.83
C SER A 315 6.65 6.67 19.74
N SER A 316 7.02 5.80 18.80
CA SER A 316 7.83 6.16 17.64
C SER A 316 7.01 6.66 16.44
N CYS A 317 5.68 6.65 16.56
CA CYS A 317 4.76 7.20 15.57
C CYS A 317 4.22 8.56 16.03
N THR A 318 4.12 9.51 15.10
CA THR A 318 3.47 10.82 15.30
C THR A 318 2.42 10.98 14.21
N VAL A 319 1.16 11.08 14.61
CA VAL A 319 0.04 11.30 13.68
C VAL A 319 0.14 12.69 13.09
N ILE A 320 -0.11 12.81 11.78
CA ILE A 320 -0.20 14.09 11.09
C ILE A 320 -1.66 14.52 11.14
N GLU A 321 -1.97 15.45 12.04
CA GLU A 321 -3.27 16.10 12.04
C GLU A 321 -3.35 17.01 10.81
N ASN A 322 -4.32 16.75 9.94
CA ASN A 322 -4.53 17.60 8.78
C ASN A 322 -5.04 18.97 9.23
N ALA A 323 -4.30 19.99 8.84
CA ALA A 323 -4.79 21.36 8.84
C ALA A 323 -5.89 21.55 7.78
#